data_627bd1f4a8830080d246d014efef5966
#
_entry.id   627bd1f4a8830080d246d014efef5966
#
_cell.length_a   1.000
_cell.length_b   1.000
_cell.length_c   1.000
_cell.angle_alpha   90.00
_cell.angle_beta   90.00
_cell.angle_gamma   90.00
#
_symmetry.space_group_name_H-M   'P 1'
#
loop_
_entity.id
_entity.type
_entity.pdbx_description
1 polymer ?
#
loop_
_entity_poly.entity_id
_entity_poly.type
_entity_poly.pdbx_seq_one_letter_code
_entity_poly.pdbx_strand_id
1 'polypeptide(L)'
;ILGGESGRTLEKLLENENFTTQFRFVEGQTRTNIKIIDRVGHTNTDINEPGLTVTDADLDALLNDLLAEVHAGDIVVLAGSLPKGAPQDTYRVWTSACKNAGARVFLDADGALLAEGLKAAPYLIKPNDDELSRLAGKKLETIEELTAEGQKLLESGIERVVISLGGRGALYLRKGSTIYAEGLKVPVGSTVGAGDSVVAALA
;
A
#
# COMPACT_ATOMS: atom_id res chain seq x y z
N ILE A 1 -0.16 11.33 -8.76
CA ILE A 1 0.41 11.94 -9.99
C ILE A 1 -0.22 11.25 -11.18
N LEU A 2 -0.69 12.02 -12.16
CA LEU A 2 -1.31 11.56 -13.39
C LEU A 2 -0.54 12.12 -14.61
N GLY A 3 -0.80 11.59 -15.80
CA GLY A 3 -0.23 12.10 -17.04
C GLY A 3 -1.03 11.67 -18.26
N GLY A 4 -1.02 12.52 -19.29
CA GLY A 4 -1.61 12.28 -20.59
C GLY A 4 -3.12 12.08 -20.60
N GLU A 5 -3.63 11.49 -21.66
CA GLU A 5 -5.08 11.27 -21.86
C GLU A 5 -5.66 10.24 -20.89
N SER A 6 -4.92 9.17 -20.58
CA SER A 6 -5.35 8.18 -19.59
C SER A 6 -5.47 8.78 -18.19
N GLY A 7 -4.58 9.71 -17.82
CA GLY A 7 -4.69 10.44 -16.58
C GLY A 7 -5.93 11.33 -16.51
N ARG A 8 -6.23 12.07 -17.60
CA ARG A 8 -7.45 12.91 -17.69
C ARG A 8 -8.72 12.07 -17.66
N THR A 9 -8.69 10.88 -18.27
CA THR A 9 -9.82 9.95 -18.21
C THR A 9 -10.08 9.49 -16.78
N LEU A 10 -9.02 9.14 -16.04
CA LEU A 10 -9.13 8.73 -14.64
C LEU A 10 -9.66 9.89 -13.76
N GLU A 11 -9.14 11.10 -13.95
CA GLU A 11 -9.61 12.29 -13.24
C GLU A 11 -11.12 12.49 -13.43
N LYS A 12 -11.61 12.45 -14.70
CA LYS A 12 -13.04 12.58 -15.01
C LYS A 12 -13.91 11.47 -14.40
N LEU A 13 -13.41 10.24 -14.34
CA LEU A 13 -14.13 9.14 -13.70
C LEU A 13 -14.32 9.36 -12.20
N LEU A 14 -13.39 10.08 -11.57
CA LEU A 14 -13.42 10.35 -10.13
C LEU A 14 -14.14 11.65 -9.77
N GLU A 15 -14.41 12.56 -10.72
CA GLU A 15 -15.09 13.83 -10.49
C GLU A 15 -16.50 13.69 -9.87
N ASN A 16 -17.18 12.58 -10.14
CA ASN A 16 -18.53 12.33 -9.64
C ASN A 16 -18.58 11.48 -8.37
N GLU A 17 -17.41 11.09 -7.85
CA GLU A 17 -17.32 10.32 -6.62
C GLU A 17 -17.44 11.23 -5.39
N ASN A 18 -17.94 10.67 -4.30
CA ASN A 18 -18.23 11.44 -3.08
C ASN A 18 -16.98 11.62 -2.19
N PHE A 19 -15.86 12.06 -2.82
CA PHE A 19 -14.61 12.41 -2.12
C PHE A 19 -13.84 13.47 -2.91
N THR A 20 -12.97 14.21 -2.22
CA THR A 20 -12.13 15.23 -2.85
C THR A 20 -10.93 14.59 -3.53
N THR A 21 -10.62 15.03 -4.76
CA THR A 21 -9.43 14.62 -5.50
C THR A 21 -8.49 15.80 -5.71
N GLN A 22 -7.19 15.54 -5.60
CA GLN A 22 -6.14 16.51 -5.89
C GLN A 22 -5.04 15.79 -6.67
N PHE A 23 -4.92 16.10 -7.97
CA PHE A 23 -3.97 15.47 -8.86
C PHE A 23 -2.91 16.46 -9.33
N ARG A 24 -1.66 15.97 -9.42
CA ARG A 24 -0.60 16.64 -10.18
C ARG A 24 -0.41 15.94 -11.51
N PHE A 25 -0.39 16.72 -12.57
CA PHE A 25 -0.10 16.22 -13.90
C PHE A 25 1.37 16.45 -14.26
N VAL A 26 2.00 15.37 -14.76
CA VAL A 26 3.37 15.38 -15.26
C VAL A 26 3.41 14.88 -16.71
N GLU A 27 4.55 15.03 -17.38
CA GLU A 27 4.74 14.53 -18.73
C GLU A 27 4.68 12.98 -18.76
N GLY A 28 4.12 12.44 -19.82
CA GLY A 28 3.93 10.99 -20.02
C GLY A 28 2.47 10.56 -19.92
N GLN A 29 2.26 9.25 -19.77
CA GLN A 29 0.92 8.64 -19.68
C GLN A 29 0.77 7.89 -18.37
N THR A 30 -0.38 8.07 -17.72
CA THR A 30 -0.79 7.19 -16.64
C THR A 30 -0.93 5.77 -17.17
N ARG A 31 -0.29 4.81 -16.52
CA ARG A 31 -0.24 3.42 -16.99
C ARG A 31 -1.60 2.73 -16.90
N THR A 32 -1.83 1.81 -17.82
CA THR A 32 -2.93 0.87 -17.77
C THR A 32 -2.37 -0.54 -17.53
N ASN A 33 -2.79 -1.18 -16.48
CA ASN A 33 -2.44 -2.57 -16.20
C ASN A 33 -3.59 -3.47 -16.63
N ILE A 34 -3.29 -4.50 -17.43
CA ILE A 34 -4.27 -5.46 -17.93
C ILE A 34 -4.04 -6.80 -17.24
N LYS A 35 -5.07 -7.31 -16.59
CA LYS A 35 -5.07 -8.65 -16.00
C LYS A 35 -5.93 -9.57 -16.84
N ILE A 36 -5.31 -10.60 -17.44
CA ILE A 36 -5.99 -11.65 -18.18
C ILE A 36 -6.22 -12.83 -17.23
N ILE A 37 -7.47 -13.21 -17.04
CA ILE A 37 -7.85 -14.34 -16.18
C ILE A 37 -8.32 -15.50 -17.04
N ASP A 38 -7.53 -16.58 -17.08
CA ASP A 38 -7.94 -17.84 -17.69
C ASP A 38 -8.77 -18.65 -16.69
N ARG A 39 -10.06 -18.71 -16.93
CA ARG A 39 -11.01 -19.42 -16.06
C ARG A 39 -10.95 -20.94 -16.23
N VAL A 40 -10.36 -21.43 -17.32
CA VAL A 40 -10.22 -22.86 -17.59
C VAL A 40 -8.93 -23.40 -16.99
N GLY A 41 -7.81 -22.70 -17.26
CA GLY A 41 -6.50 -23.07 -16.72
C GLY A 41 -6.26 -22.57 -15.29
N HIS A 42 -7.18 -21.79 -14.70
CA HIS A 42 -7.04 -21.15 -13.38
C HIS A 42 -5.73 -20.35 -13.23
N THR A 43 -5.32 -19.67 -14.31
CA THR A 43 -4.10 -18.86 -14.34
C THR A 43 -4.40 -17.38 -14.57
N ASN A 44 -3.47 -16.53 -14.14
CA ASN A 44 -3.52 -15.09 -14.38
C ASN A 44 -2.27 -14.66 -15.14
N THR A 45 -2.46 -13.74 -16.10
CA THR A 45 -1.36 -13.05 -16.77
C THR A 45 -1.53 -11.57 -16.56
N ASP A 46 -0.52 -10.92 -16.01
CA ASP A 46 -0.51 -9.46 -15.78
C ASP A 46 0.37 -8.81 -16.86
N ILE A 47 -0.20 -7.84 -17.59
CA ILE A 47 0.51 -6.99 -18.55
C ILE A 47 0.58 -5.60 -17.90
N ASN A 48 1.74 -5.23 -17.41
CA ASN A 48 1.96 -4.00 -16.67
C ASN A 48 2.76 -3.01 -17.51
N GLU A 49 2.15 -1.86 -17.81
CA GLU A 49 2.87 -0.76 -18.47
C GLU A 49 3.82 -0.07 -17.47
N PRO A 50 4.95 0.50 -17.95
CA PRO A 50 5.92 1.17 -17.08
C PRO A 50 5.36 2.47 -16.48
N GLY A 51 4.38 3.09 -17.13
CA GLY A 51 3.80 4.35 -16.69
C GLY A 51 4.70 5.56 -16.95
N LEU A 52 4.35 6.66 -16.30
CA LEU A 52 5.09 7.93 -16.37
C LEU A 52 6.38 7.89 -15.54
N THR A 53 7.25 8.85 -15.83
CA THR A 53 8.48 9.09 -15.06
C THR A 53 8.32 10.39 -14.27
N VAL A 54 8.73 10.39 -13.02
CA VAL A 54 8.70 11.58 -12.15
C VAL A 54 10.11 12.06 -11.83
N THR A 55 10.21 13.33 -11.51
CA THR A 55 11.42 13.96 -10.96
C THR A 55 11.28 14.16 -9.45
N ASP A 56 12.39 14.45 -8.78
CA ASP A 56 12.37 14.82 -7.35
C ASP A 56 11.48 16.05 -7.12
N ALA A 57 11.51 17.03 -8.03
CA ALA A 57 10.66 18.22 -7.95
C ALA A 57 9.15 17.90 -8.02
N ASP A 58 8.74 16.91 -8.82
CA ASP A 58 7.35 16.46 -8.89
C ASP A 58 6.92 15.81 -7.56
N LEU A 59 7.80 15.00 -6.97
CA LEU A 59 7.55 14.33 -5.70
C LEU A 59 7.52 15.32 -4.53
N ASP A 60 8.46 16.26 -4.49
CA ASP A 60 8.50 17.31 -3.47
C ASP A 60 7.24 18.19 -3.54
N ALA A 61 6.83 18.54 -4.75
CA ALA A 61 5.62 19.32 -4.94
C ALA A 61 4.36 18.57 -4.50
N LEU A 62 4.24 17.27 -4.79
CA LEU A 62 3.11 16.45 -4.33
C LEU A 62 3.14 16.26 -2.81
N LEU A 63 4.32 16.06 -2.21
CA LEU A 63 4.46 15.98 -0.75
C LEU A 63 4.04 17.28 -0.07
N ASN A 64 4.45 18.43 -0.62
CA ASN A 64 4.06 19.73 -0.09
C ASN A 64 2.54 19.96 -0.16
N ASP A 65 1.89 19.55 -1.26
CA ASP A 65 0.42 19.60 -1.38
C ASP A 65 -0.24 18.72 -0.31
N LEU A 66 0.24 17.48 -0.13
CA LEU A 66 -0.27 16.57 0.89
C LEU A 66 -0.12 17.19 2.30
N LEU A 67 1.08 17.71 2.62
CA LEU A 67 1.35 18.28 3.94
C LEU A 67 0.56 19.57 4.23
N ALA A 68 0.13 20.29 3.20
CA ALA A 68 -0.75 21.46 3.36
C ALA A 68 -2.16 21.08 3.84
N GLU A 69 -2.61 19.87 3.54
CA GLU A 69 -3.94 19.37 3.92
C GLU A 69 -3.91 18.49 5.18
N VAL A 70 -2.75 17.96 5.57
CA VAL A 70 -2.62 17.02 6.70
C VAL A 70 -2.67 17.74 8.04
N HIS A 71 -3.53 17.24 8.93
CA HIS A 71 -3.68 17.72 10.30
C HIS A 71 -3.34 16.63 11.33
N ALA A 72 -3.10 17.04 12.56
CA ALA A 72 -2.84 16.09 13.64
C ALA A 72 -4.04 15.17 13.88
N GLY A 73 -3.79 13.88 13.90
CA GLY A 73 -4.81 12.83 14.05
C GLY A 73 -5.34 12.25 12.76
N ASP A 74 -5.04 12.87 11.61
CA ASP A 74 -5.44 12.34 10.30
C ASP A 74 -4.78 10.98 10.01
N ILE A 75 -5.42 10.21 9.15
CA ILE A 75 -4.85 8.98 8.60
C ILE A 75 -4.38 9.27 7.17
N VAL A 76 -3.10 9.04 6.91
CA VAL A 76 -2.50 9.12 5.57
C VAL A 76 -2.18 7.70 5.10
N VAL A 77 -2.74 7.31 3.96
CA VAL A 77 -2.45 6.02 3.34
C VAL A 77 -1.43 6.20 2.23
N LEU A 78 -0.27 5.56 2.37
CA LEU A 78 0.75 5.46 1.33
C LEU A 78 0.70 4.04 0.76
N ALA A 79 0.25 3.87 -0.47
CA ALA A 79 -0.01 2.56 -1.04
C ALA A 79 0.51 2.40 -2.47
N GLY A 80 0.84 1.16 -2.82
CA GLY A 80 1.18 0.74 -4.17
C GLY A 80 2.64 0.90 -4.55
N SER A 81 2.91 0.77 -5.85
CA SER A 81 4.25 0.95 -6.44
C SER A 81 4.49 2.40 -6.80
N LEU A 82 5.75 2.82 -6.71
CA LEU A 82 6.16 4.15 -7.13
C LEU A 82 6.37 4.24 -8.66
N PRO A 83 6.16 5.42 -9.26
CA PRO A 83 6.48 5.67 -10.65
C PRO A 83 8.01 5.62 -10.89
N LYS A 84 8.40 5.44 -12.15
CA LYS A 84 9.82 5.46 -12.53
C LYS A 84 10.44 6.83 -12.18
N GLY A 85 11.66 6.80 -11.67
CA GLY A 85 12.39 8.01 -11.21
C GLY A 85 12.21 8.31 -9.73
N ALA A 86 11.19 7.78 -9.08
CA ALA A 86 11.04 7.96 -7.64
C ALA A 86 12.12 7.18 -6.86
N PRO A 87 12.80 7.81 -5.89
CA PRO A 87 13.76 7.15 -5.01
C PRO A 87 13.12 6.02 -4.21
N GLN A 88 13.89 4.96 -3.91
CA GLN A 88 13.38 3.83 -3.14
C GLN A 88 12.94 4.21 -1.70
N ASP A 89 13.51 5.26 -1.17
CA ASP A 89 13.21 5.75 0.18
C ASP A 89 12.06 6.77 0.23
N THR A 90 11.35 7.01 -0.88
CA THR A 90 10.23 7.94 -0.95
C THR A 90 9.22 7.69 0.17
N TYR A 91 8.78 6.45 0.37
CA TYR A 91 7.83 6.13 1.43
C TYR A 91 8.38 6.35 2.84
N ARG A 92 9.69 6.16 3.05
CA ARG A 92 10.33 6.49 4.33
C ARG A 92 10.28 8.00 4.60
N VAL A 93 10.65 8.80 3.61
CA VAL A 93 10.65 10.27 3.70
C VAL A 93 9.22 10.78 3.94
N TRP A 94 8.26 10.33 3.16
CA TRP A 94 6.86 10.75 3.27
C TRP A 94 6.20 10.30 4.57
N THR A 95 6.48 9.06 5.02
CA THR A 95 6.03 8.58 6.34
C THR A 95 6.55 9.50 7.45
N SER A 96 7.85 9.84 7.42
CA SER A 96 8.43 10.72 8.43
C SER A 96 7.81 12.11 8.41
N ALA A 97 7.61 12.68 7.22
CA ALA A 97 7.02 14.02 7.06
C ALA A 97 5.56 14.07 7.58
N CYS A 98 4.72 13.11 7.20
CA CYS A 98 3.33 13.02 7.67
C CYS A 98 3.24 12.78 9.18
N LYS A 99 4.10 11.93 9.74
CA LYS A 99 4.19 11.73 11.20
C LYS A 99 4.58 13.00 11.94
N ASN A 100 5.52 13.78 11.41
CA ASN A 100 5.91 15.07 11.99
C ASN A 100 4.78 16.10 11.96
N ALA A 101 3.87 16.00 10.98
CA ALA A 101 2.63 16.78 10.93
C ALA A 101 1.53 16.24 11.87
N GLY A 102 1.79 15.13 12.58
CA GLY A 102 0.87 14.53 13.54
C GLY A 102 -0.09 13.48 12.97
N ALA A 103 0.08 13.07 11.72
CA ALA A 103 -0.75 12.05 11.10
C ALA A 103 -0.32 10.63 11.48
N ARG A 104 -1.27 9.70 11.36
CA ARG A 104 -1.05 8.26 11.42
C ARG A 104 -0.86 7.73 10.01
N VAL A 105 0.31 7.19 9.71
CA VAL A 105 0.61 6.68 8.37
C VAL A 105 0.34 5.19 8.27
N PHE A 106 -0.49 4.81 7.30
CA PHE A 106 -0.72 3.43 6.88
C PHE A 106 0.13 3.18 5.63
N LEU A 107 1.02 2.22 5.68
CA LEU A 107 1.90 1.87 4.56
C LEU A 107 1.53 0.50 3.99
N ASP A 108 1.13 0.47 2.72
CA ASP A 108 0.84 -0.73 1.95
C ASP A 108 1.75 -0.78 0.71
N ALA A 109 2.94 -1.31 0.87
CA ALA A 109 3.96 -1.40 -0.16
C ALA A 109 4.62 -2.79 -0.13
N ASP A 110 5.38 -3.12 -1.18
CA ASP A 110 6.09 -4.40 -1.30
C ASP A 110 7.60 -4.20 -1.49
N GLY A 111 8.35 -5.28 -1.22
CA GLY A 111 9.78 -5.38 -1.52
C GLY A 111 10.63 -4.29 -0.86
N ALA A 112 11.51 -3.68 -1.65
CA ALA A 112 12.44 -2.66 -1.16
C ALA A 112 11.72 -1.40 -0.66
N LEU A 113 10.56 -1.05 -1.24
CA LEU A 113 9.77 0.11 -0.81
C LEU A 113 9.22 -0.09 0.60
N LEU A 114 8.72 -1.29 0.90
CA LEU A 114 8.26 -1.65 2.24
C LEU A 114 9.46 -1.62 3.20
N ALA A 115 10.56 -2.31 2.87
CA ALA A 115 11.73 -2.39 3.74
C ALA A 115 12.32 -1.00 4.09
N GLU A 116 12.35 -0.07 3.14
CA GLU A 116 12.76 1.31 3.40
C GLU A 116 11.71 2.07 4.22
N GLY A 117 10.43 1.94 3.88
CA GLY A 117 9.34 2.62 4.58
C GLY A 117 9.22 2.24 6.06
N LEU A 118 9.50 0.97 6.40
CA LEU A 118 9.52 0.48 7.79
C LEU A 118 10.50 1.24 8.70
N LYS A 119 11.59 1.77 8.15
CA LYS A 119 12.58 2.56 8.92
C LYS A 119 12.01 3.84 9.52
N ALA A 120 10.89 4.35 8.97
CA ALA A 120 10.16 5.48 9.53
C ALA A 120 9.10 5.07 10.57
N ALA A 121 8.97 3.77 10.87
CA ALA A 121 7.99 3.22 11.78
C ALA A 121 6.57 3.77 11.52
N PRO A 122 5.91 3.40 10.38
CA PRO A 122 4.53 3.78 10.10
C PRO A 122 3.59 3.28 11.22
N TYR A 123 2.43 3.92 11.36
CA TYR A 123 1.44 3.50 12.35
C TYR A 123 0.89 2.10 12.08
N LEU A 124 0.60 1.81 10.81
CA LEU A 124 0.07 0.52 10.38
C LEU A 124 0.74 0.06 9.09
N ILE A 125 1.02 -1.24 9.02
CA ILE A 125 1.43 -1.92 7.79
C ILE A 125 0.51 -3.12 7.52
N LYS A 126 0.38 -3.47 6.22
CA LYS A 126 -0.46 -4.62 5.81
C LYS A 126 0.27 -5.53 4.82
N PRO A 127 1.33 -6.24 5.19
CA PRO A 127 1.92 -7.26 4.33
C PRO A 127 0.98 -8.46 4.16
N ASN A 128 1.08 -9.17 3.04
CA ASN A 128 0.60 -10.53 2.95
C ASN A 128 1.67 -11.51 3.47
N ASP A 129 1.33 -12.81 3.56
CA ASP A 129 2.24 -13.86 4.05
C ASP A 129 3.52 -14.01 3.19
N ASP A 130 3.40 -13.86 1.86
CA ASP A 130 4.55 -13.90 0.96
C ASP A 130 5.45 -12.65 1.09
N GLU A 131 4.86 -11.47 1.21
CA GLU A 131 5.59 -10.20 1.43
C GLU A 131 6.33 -10.23 2.76
N LEU A 132 5.68 -10.72 3.82
CA LEU A 132 6.29 -10.87 5.13
C LEU A 132 7.43 -11.91 5.10
N SER A 133 7.25 -13.01 4.37
CA SER A 133 8.29 -14.03 4.19
C SER A 133 9.52 -13.47 3.46
N ARG A 134 9.29 -12.67 2.40
CA ARG A 134 10.38 -11.96 1.69
C ARG A 134 11.10 -10.98 2.60
N LEU A 135 10.37 -10.22 3.39
CA LEU A 135 10.94 -9.27 4.36
C LEU A 135 11.77 -9.97 5.43
N ALA A 136 11.29 -11.14 5.92
CA ALA A 136 11.99 -11.97 6.90
C ALA A 136 13.21 -12.71 6.33
N GLY A 137 13.36 -12.75 5.00
CA GLY A 137 14.41 -13.52 4.32
C GLY A 137 14.26 -15.05 4.45
N LYS A 138 13.08 -15.53 4.83
CA LYS A 138 12.76 -16.96 4.99
C LYS A 138 11.28 -17.20 4.75
N LYS A 139 10.93 -18.42 4.34
CA LYS A 139 9.54 -18.82 4.21
C LYS A 139 8.89 -18.92 5.60
N LEU A 140 7.68 -18.34 5.75
CA LEU A 140 6.85 -18.40 6.93
C LEU A 140 5.60 -19.23 6.57
N GLU A 141 5.40 -20.37 7.19
CA GLU A 141 4.34 -21.31 6.80
C GLU A 141 3.21 -21.40 7.83
N THR A 142 3.53 -21.14 9.09
CA THR A 142 2.56 -21.28 10.19
C THR A 142 2.10 -19.92 10.72
N ILE A 143 0.95 -19.93 11.38
CA ILE A 143 0.40 -18.74 12.05
C ILE A 143 1.34 -18.26 13.16
N GLU A 144 2.00 -19.18 13.84
CA GLU A 144 2.97 -18.89 14.91
C GLU A 144 4.21 -18.18 14.36
N GLU A 145 4.75 -18.62 13.21
CA GLU A 145 5.89 -17.98 12.56
C GLU A 145 5.53 -16.59 12.05
N LEU A 146 4.37 -16.44 11.40
CA LEU A 146 3.86 -15.14 10.94
C LEU A 146 3.63 -14.19 12.12
N THR A 147 3.06 -14.69 13.22
CA THR A 147 2.85 -13.91 14.43
C THR A 147 4.18 -13.47 15.04
N ALA A 148 5.16 -14.37 15.15
CA ALA A 148 6.47 -14.04 15.70
C ALA A 148 7.20 -12.98 14.86
N GLU A 149 7.09 -13.04 13.54
CA GLU A 149 7.69 -12.04 12.66
C GLU A 149 6.95 -10.69 12.76
N GLY A 150 5.61 -10.71 12.79
CA GLY A 150 4.81 -9.52 13.03
C GLY A 150 5.11 -8.85 14.38
N GLN A 151 5.42 -9.60 15.43
CA GLN A 151 5.82 -9.06 16.74
C GLN A 151 7.17 -8.32 16.67
N LYS A 152 8.15 -8.82 15.91
CA LYS A 152 9.41 -8.10 15.69
C LYS A 152 9.19 -6.74 15.01
N LEU A 153 8.24 -6.67 14.08
CA LEU A 153 7.86 -5.42 13.45
C LEU A 153 7.23 -4.44 14.44
N LEU A 154 6.42 -4.92 15.38
CA LEU A 154 5.92 -4.08 16.48
C LEU A 154 7.06 -3.58 17.40
N GLU A 155 8.05 -4.43 17.67
CA GLU A 155 9.23 -4.07 18.47
C GLU A 155 10.10 -3.01 17.78
N SER A 156 10.07 -2.92 16.43
CA SER A 156 10.76 -1.88 15.66
C SER A 156 10.07 -0.51 15.70
N GLY A 157 8.93 -0.40 16.41
CA GLY A 157 8.22 0.87 16.59
C GLY A 157 6.95 1.03 15.77
N ILE A 158 6.57 0.02 14.97
CA ILE A 158 5.29 -0.01 14.27
C ILE A 158 4.18 -0.33 15.29
N GLU A 159 3.05 0.37 15.24
CA GLU A 159 1.99 0.19 16.24
C GLU A 159 0.99 -0.91 15.88
N ARG A 160 0.77 -1.15 14.59
CA ARG A 160 -0.20 -2.10 14.06
C ARG A 160 0.38 -2.88 12.89
N VAL A 161 0.23 -4.19 12.91
CA VAL A 161 0.59 -5.08 11.79
C VAL A 161 -0.62 -5.91 11.44
N VAL A 162 -1.04 -5.84 10.18
CA VAL A 162 -2.11 -6.69 9.63
C VAL A 162 -1.49 -7.60 8.59
N ILE A 163 -1.53 -8.92 8.81
CA ILE A 163 -0.98 -9.88 7.86
C ILE A 163 -2.16 -10.52 7.13
N SER A 164 -2.32 -10.24 5.84
CA SER A 164 -3.36 -10.84 5.02
C SER A 164 -2.95 -12.24 4.55
N LEU A 165 -3.86 -13.20 4.68
CA LEU A 165 -3.63 -14.63 4.44
C LEU A 165 -4.53 -15.18 3.32
N GLY A 166 -5.02 -14.30 2.44
CA GLY A 166 -5.97 -14.66 1.40
C GLY A 166 -7.23 -15.31 1.96
N GLY A 167 -7.64 -16.44 1.41
CA GLY A 167 -8.81 -17.20 1.88
C GLY A 167 -8.73 -17.72 3.30
N ARG A 168 -7.54 -17.73 3.92
CA ARG A 168 -7.36 -18.10 5.33
C ARG A 168 -7.73 -16.98 6.31
N GLY A 169 -7.93 -15.74 5.83
CA GLY A 169 -8.30 -14.59 6.65
C GLY A 169 -7.15 -13.63 6.91
N ALA A 170 -6.99 -13.17 8.13
CA ALA A 170 -5.94 -12.20 8.49
C ALA A 170 -5.52 -12.32 9.96
N LEU A 171 -4.27 -11.92 10.21
CA LEU A 171 -3.76 -11.68 11.56
C LEU A 171 -3.69 -10.18 11.81
N TYR A 172 -4.22 -9.73 12.93
CA TYR A 172 -4.08 -8.38 13.42
C TYR A 172 -3.23 -8.39 14.69
N LEU A 173 -2.12 -7.65 14.68
CA LEU A 173 -1.19 -7.57 15.79
C LEU A 173 -1.06 -6.12 16.27
N ARG A 174 -1.07 -5.97 17.58
CA ARG A 174 -0.68 -4.75 18.29
C ARG A 174 0.03 -5.15 19.59
N LYS A 175 0.68 -4.20 20.24
CA LYS A 175 1.35 -4.46 21.51
C LYS A 175 0.40 -5.14 22.51
N GLY A 176 0.80 -6.32 22.96
CA GLY A 176 0.05 -7.13 23.95
C GLY A 176 -1.21 -7.83 23.43
N SER A 177 -1.47 -7.81 22.11
CA SER A 177 -2.64 -8.50 21.55
C SER A 177 -2.38 -8.99 20.14
N THR A 178 -2.78 -10.22 19.87
CA THR A 178 -2.84 -10.83 18.53
C THR A 178 -4.23 -11.40 18.32
N ILE A 179 -4.84 -11.08 17.19
CA ILE A 179 -6.17 -11.57 16.81
C ILE A 179 -6.01 -12.27 15.46
N TYR A 180 -6.47 -13.51 15.37
CA TYR A 180 -6.67 -14.21 14.11
C TYR A 180 -8.14 -14.12 13.71
N ALA A 181 -8.41 -13.53 12.55
CA ALA A 181 -9.72 -13.50 11.93
C ALA A 181 -9.75 -14.52 10.81
N GLU A 182 -10.56 -15.57 10.98
CA GLU A 182 -10.71 -16.61 9.95
C GLU A 182 -11.39 -16.05 8.70
N GLY A 183 -10.95 -16.50 7.53
CA GLY A 183 -11.50 -16.08 6.24
C GLY A 183 -12.90 -16.61 6.02
N LEU A 184 -13.77 -15.77 5.48
CA LEU A 184 -15.10 -16.17 5.07
C LEU A 184 -15.05 -16.93 3.73
N LYS A 185 -15.79 -18.03 3.65
CA LYS A 185 -15.96 -18.78 2.39
C LYS A 185 -16.99 -18.06 1.51
N VAL A 186 -16.50 -17.33 0.54
CA VAL A 186 -17.34 -16.58 -0.42
C VAL A 186 -16.95 -16.97 -1.85
N PRO A 187 -17.87 -16.90 -2.83
CA PRO A 187 -17.50 -17.01 -4.23
C PRO A 187 -16.56 -15.84 -4.61
N VAL A 188 -15.37 -16.17 -5.11
CA VAL A 188 -14.38 -15.18 -5.51
C VAL A 188 -14.47 -14.94 -7.01
N GLY A 189 -14.87 -13.73 -7.42
CA GLY A 189 -14.87 -13.30 -8.82
C GLY A 189 -13.52 -12.71 -9.25
N SER A 190 -12.91 -11.90 -8.37
CA SER A 190 -11.59 -11.30 -8.57
C SER A 190 -10.98 -10.95 -7.21
N THR A 191 -9.65 -10.96 -7.13
CA THR A 191 -8.89 -10.51 -5.95
C THR A 191 -8.26 -9.12 -6.17
N VAL A 192 -8.52 -8.48 -7.32
CA VAL A 192 -8.02 -7.13 -7.61
C VAL A 192 -8.65 -6.14 -6.62
N GLY A 193 -7.83 -5.32 -5.97
CA GLY A 193 -8.25 -4.34 -4.98
C GLY A 193 -8.66 -4.93 -3.62
N ALA A 194 -8.53 -6.25 -3.40
CA ALA A 194 -8.84 -6.84 -2.09
C ALA A 194 -7.94 -6.29 -0.98
N GLY A 195 -6.64 -6.12 -1.25
CA GLY A 195 -5.69 -5.49 -0.33
C GLY A 195 -6.09 -4.05 -0.01
N ASP A 196 -6.38 -3.26 -1.04
CA ASP A 196 -6.78 -1.85 -0.90
C ASP A 196 -8.08 -1.72 -0.09
N SER A 197 -9.05 -2.63 -0.31
CA SER A 197 -10.30 -2.68 0.46
C SER A 197 -10.06 -2.95 1.95
N VAL A 198 -9.10 -3.82 2.28
CA VAL A 198 -8.71 -4.06 3.69
C VAL A 198 -8.09 -2.80 4.30
N VAL A 199 -7.18 -2.12 3.58
CA VAL A 199 -6.59 -0.86 4.07
C VAL A 199 -7.67 0.19 4.30
N ALA A 200 -8.59 0.37 3.36
CA ALA A 200 -9.70 1.31 3.48
C ALA A 200 -10.62 1.01 4.67
N ALA A 201 -10.86 -0.28 4.97
CA ALA A 201 -11.67 -0.67 6.13
C ALA A 201 -10.95 -0.51 7.48
N LEU A 202 -9.62 -0.38 7.47
CA LEU A 202 -8.81 -0.17 8.67
C LEU A 202 -8.56 1.32 8.95
N ALA A 203 -8.74 2.18 7.94
CA ALA A 203 -8.62 3.64 8.03
C ALA A 203 -9.88 4.28 8.63
#